data_41d79d42788d75ec5693dadebdbb3afd
#
_entry.id   41d79d42788d75ec5693dadebdbb3afd
#
_cell.length_a   1.000
_cell.length_b   1.000
_cell.length_c   1.000
_cell.angle_alpha   90.00
_cell.angle_beta   90.00
_cell.angle_gamma   90.00
#
_symmetry.space_group_name_H-M   'P 1'
#
loop_
_entity.id
_entity.type
_entity.pdbx_description
1 polymer ?
#
loop_
_entity_poly.entity_id
_entity_poly.type
_entity_poly.pdbx_seq_one_letter_code
_entity_poly.pdbx_strand_id
1 'polypeptide(L)' 'MQKFTTTPFHDAKKLRQMILQYLKNAGNEGAKRDSIYEYIKDVLPSSKTEEQQLRSLGDLLKAMKREDSIWTDGRNWFEK' A
#
# COMPACT_ATOMS: atom_id res chain seq x y z
N MET A 1 -9.38 3.52 25.59
CA MET A 1 -9.32 3.84 25.22
C MET A 1 -9.13 4.19 24.25
N GLN A 2 -8.92 4.01 24.03
CA GLN A 2 -8.80 4.32 23.34
C GLN A 2 -8.60 4.57 22.36
N LYS A 3 -8.58 4.58 22.22
CA LYS A 3 -8.46 4.74 21.56
C LYS A 3 -8.32 5.02 20.57
N PHE A 4 -8.31 5.12 20.41
CA PHE A 4 -8.27 5.27 19.70
C PHE A 4 -8.03 5.62 18.76
N THR A 5 -8.01 5.35 18.59
CA THR A 5 -7.77 5.72 17.96
C THR A 5 -7.78 6.19 16.82
N THR A 6 -8.21 6.43 16.67
CA THR A 6 -8.47 7.19 15.54
C THR A 6 -7.31 7.53 14.72
N THR A 7 -6.37 6.76 14.76
CA THR A 7 -5.22 6.97 13.96
C THR A 7 -5.54 6.62 12.54
N PRO A 8 -4.91 7.25 11.55
CA PRO A 8 -5.08 6.87 10.17
C PRO A 8 -4.70 5.42 9.94
N PHE A 9 -4.05 4.83 10.89
CA PHE A 9 -3.59 3.46 10.73
C PHE A 9 -4.65 2.40 10.94
N HIS A 10 -5.81 2.75 11.43
CA HIS A 10 -6.85 1.75 11.49
C HIS A 10 -7.25 1.32 10.07
N ASP A 11 -6.91 2.13 9.06
CA ASP A 11 -7.17 1.79 7.67
C ASP A 11 -6.03 1.04 7.01
N ALA A 12 -4.92 0.83 7.71
CA ALA A 12 -3.78 0.14 7.13
C ALA A 12 -4.13 -1.27 6.69
N LYS A 13 -4.98 -1.93 7.45
CA LYS A 13 -5.42 -3.28 7.10
C LYS A 13 -6.18 -3.27 5.79
N LYS A 14 -7.06 -2.31 5.61
CA LYS A 14 -7.82 -2.17 4.39
C LYS A 14 -6.91 -1.84 3.22
N LEU A 15 -5.95 -0.95 3.42
CA LEU A 15 -4.99 -0.60 2.39
C LEU A 15 -4.18 -1.82 1.96
N ARG A 16 -3.76 -2.64 2.92
CA ARG A 16 -3.03 -3.86 2.62
C ARG A 16 -3.88 -4.80 1.76
N GLN A 17 -5.14 -4.95 2.10
CA GLN A 17 -6.03 -5.80 1.33
C GLN A 17 -6.23 -5.27 -0.08
N MET A 18 -6.38 -3.96 -0.22
CA MET A 18 -6.52 -3.34 -1.54
C MET A 18 -5.28 -3.56 -2.39
N ILE A 19 -4.11 -3.38 -1.79
CA ILE A 19 -2.85 -3.57 -2.50
C ILE A 19 -2.71 -5.02 -2.93
N LEU A 20 -2.97 -5.96 -2.04
CA LEU A 20 -2.89 -7.38 -2.36
C LEU A 20 -3.85 -7.74 -3.49
N GLN A 21 -5.07 -7.23 -3.44
CA GLN A 21 -6.04 -7.50 -4.49
C GLN A 21 -5.58 -6.93 -5.82
N TYR A 22 -5.04 -5.73 -5.79
CA TYR A 22 -4.54 -5.10 -7.00
C TYR A 22 -3.40 -5.90 -7.62
N LEU A 23 -2.45 -6.33 -6.79
CA LEU A 23 -1.32 -7.12 -7.26
C LEU A 23 -1.75 -8.50 -7.73
N LYS A 24 -2.73 -9.08 -7.07
CA LYS A 24 -3.28 -10.36 -7.49
C LYS A 24 -3.87 -10.26 -8.88
N ASN A 25 -4.59 -9.18 -9.14
CA ASN A 25 -5.18 -8.94 -10.46
C ASN A 25 -4.13 -8.64 -11.52
N ALA A 26 -3.01 -8.04 -11.12
CA ALA A 26 -1.93 -7.75 -12.04
C ALA A 26 -1.17 -9.01 -12.43
N GLY A 27 -1.18 -10.02 -11.57
CA GLY A 27 -0.56 -11.31 -11.89
C GLY A 27 0.93 -11.19 -12.10
N ASN A 28 1.41 -11.86 -13.13
CA ASN A 28 2.84 -11.91 -13.43
C ASN A 28 3.42 -10.59 -13.90
N GLU A 29 2.59 -9.63 -14.25
CA GLU A 29 3.06 -8.32 -14.68
C GLU A 29 3.46 -7.46 -13.50
N GLY A 30 2.82 -7.68 -12.35
CA GLY A 30 3.05 -6.86 -11.19
C GLY A 30 2.55 -5.44 -11.37
N ALA A 31 2.95 -4.56 -10.49
CA ALA A 31 2.54 -3.16 -10.56
C ALA A 31 3.62 -2.27 -9.98
N LYS A 32 3.75 -1.08 -10.56
CA LYS A 32 4.67 -0.08 -10.05
C LYS A 32 4.05 0.62 -8.85
N ARG A 33 4.91 1.19 -8.00
CA ARG A 33 4.43 1.95 -6.85
C ARG A 33 3.44 3.04 -7.27
N ASP A 34 3.73 3.74 -8.35
CA ASP A 34 2.87 4.83 -8.83
C ASP A 34 1.49 4.32 -9.24
N SER A 35 1.43 3.14 -9.85
CA SER A 35 0.15 2.54 -10.23
C SER A 35 -0.64 2.14 -9.00
N ILE A 36 0.03 1.59 -8.00
CA ILE A 36 -0.60 1.23 -6.74
C ILE A 36 -1.12 2.48 -6.05
N TYR A 37 -0.33 3.55 -6.07
CA TYR A 37 -0.74 4.81 -5.48
C TYR A 37 -2.02 5.33 -6.11
N GLU A 38 -2.11 5.32 -7.43
CA GLU A 38 -3.30 5.80 -8.13
C GLU A 38 -4.54 4.99 -7.73
N TYR A 39 -4.34 3.71 -7.46
CA TYR A 39 -5.44 2.85 -7.06
C TYR A 39 -5.95 3.16 -5.65
N ILE A 40 -5.05 3.51 -4.74
CA ILE A 40 -5.41 3.66 -3.34
C ILE A 40 -5.49 5.11 -2.86
N LYS A 41 -5.14 6.07 -3.72
CA LYS A 41 -5.02 7.46 -3.27
C LYS A 41 -6.30 8.02 -2.67
N ASP A 42 -7.45 7.57 -3.13
CA ASP A 42 -8.72 8.05 -2.63
C ASP A 42 -8.99 7.59 -1.20
N VAL A 43 -8.29 6.56 -0.75
CA VAL A 43 -8.44 6.02 0.60
C VAL A 43 -7.40 6.62 1.55
N LEU A 44 -6.38 7.26 1.01
CA LEU A 44 -5.33 7.87 1.82
C LEU A 44 -5.82 9.18 2.43
N PRO A 45 -5.26 9.57 3.59
CA PRO A 45 -5.66 10.84 4.22
C PRO A 45 -5.40 12.02 3.29
N SER A 46 -6.43 12.81 3.04
CA SER A 46 -6.31 13.96 2.16
C SER A 46 -5.52 15.10 2.80
N SER A 47 -5.28 15.04 4.09
CA SER A 47 -4.52 16.05 4.79
C SER A 47 -3.03 16.00 4.50
N LYS A 48 -2.57 14.92 3.85
CA LYS A 48 -1.17 14.78 3.52
C LYS A 48 -0.92 15.17 2.08
N THR A 49 0.30 15.66 1.81
CA THR A 49 0.70 15.96 0.45
C THR A 49 0.90 14.66 -0.33
N GLU A 50 0.93 14.77 -1.64
CA GLU A 50 1.18 13.61 -2.49
C GLU A 50 2.51 12.96 -2.13
N GLU A 51 3.53 13.78 -1.88
CA GLU A 51 4.85 13.27 -1.51
C GLU A 51 4.79 12.46 -0.23
N GLN A 52 4.06 12.97 0.77
CA GLN A 52 3.91 12.26 2.03
C GLN A 52 3.13 10.96 1.85
N GLN A 53 2.11 11.00 1.01
CA GLN A 53 1.30 9.82 0.72
C GLN A 53 2.13 8.75 0.02
N LEU A 54 2.96 9.15 -0.94
CA LEU A 54 3.84 8.22 -1.63
C LEU A 54 4.86 7.59 -0.69
N ARG A 55 5.39 8.40 0.23
CA ARG A 55 6.32 7.89 1.23
C ARG A 55 5.65 6.88 2.14
N SER A 56 4.44 7.19 2.58
CA SER A 56 3.68 6.26 3.43
C SER A 56 3.40 4.96 2.71
N LEU A 57 3.06 5.04 1.42
CA LEU A 57 2.84 3.85 0.61
C LEU A 57 4.11 3.04 0.49
N GLY A 58 5.25 3.72 0.24
CA GLY A 58 6.53 3.04 0.16
C GLY A 58 6.85 2.27 1.42
N ASP A 59 6.62 2.90 2.58
CA ASP A 59 6.85 2.26 3.87
C ASP A 59 5.94 1.05 4.05
N LEU A 60 4.68 1.18 3.64
CA LEU A 60 3.73 0.08 3.73
C LEU A 60 4.14 -1.09 2.84
N LEU A 61 4.57 -0.80 1.61
CA LEU A 61 5.03 -1.83 0.70
C LEU A 61 6.24 -2.56 1.26
N LYS A 62 7.18 -1.82 1.87
CA LYS A 62 8.34 -2.44 2.50
C LYS A 62 7.93 -3.33 3.66
N ALA A 63 6.96 -2.89 4.44
CA ALA A 63 6.46 -3.70 5.56
C ALA A 63 5.81 -4.98 5.06
N MET A 64 5.02 -4.89 4.00
CA MET A 64 4.36 -6.07 3.42
C MET A 64 5.39 -7.02 2.82
N LYS A 65 6.45 -6.49 2.23
CA LYS A 65 7.54 -7.31 1.73
C LYS A 65 8.23 -8.05 2.87
N ARG A 66 8.46 -7.35 3.97
CA ARG A 66 9.07 -7.94 5.15
C ARG A 66 8.20 -9.04 5.74
N GLU A 67 6.89 -8.87 5.66
CA GLU A 67 5.93 -9.87 6.11
C GLU A 67 5.77 -11.02 5.12
N ASP A 68 6.43 -10.93 3.98
CA ASP A 68 6.41 -11.97 2.97
C ASP A 68 5.07 -12.06 2.25
N SER A 69 4.31 -10.98 2.26
CA SER A 69 3.03 -10.91 1.56
C SER A 69 3.19 -10.55 0.09
N ILE A 70 4.23 -9.78 -0.21
CA ILE A 70 4.53 -9.33 -1.57
C ILE A 70 6.03 -9.38 -1.78
N TRP A 71 6.44 -9.25 -3.04
CA TRP A 71 7.87 -9.17 -3.36
C TRP A 71 8.07 -8.18 -4.50
N THR A 72 9.30 -7.83 -4.77
CA THR A 72 9.62 -6.89 -5.83
C THR A 72 10.87 -7.35 -6.56
N ASP A 73 10.89 -7.07 -7.86
CA ASP A 73 12.08 -7.33 -8.68
C ASP A 73 12.95 -6.08 -8.81
N GLY A 74 12.59 -5.02 -8.08
CA GLY A 74 13.28 -3.75 -8.14
C GLY A 74 12.53 -2.70 -8.94
N ARG A 75 11.59 -3.10 -9.75
CA ARG A 75 10.76 -2.19 -10.54
C ARG A 75 9.30 -2.32 -10.19
N ASN A 76 8.82 -3.53 -10.19
CA ASN A 76 7.41 -3.83 -9.98
C ASN A 76 7.23 -4.60 -8.69
N TRP A 77 6.02 -4.50 -8.15
CA TRP A 77 5.63 -5.25 -6.98
C TRP A 77 4.68 -6.36 -7.39
N PHE A 78 4.76 -7.48 -6.70
CA PHE A 78 4.00 -8.68 -7.05
C PHE A 78 3.42 -9.30 -5.79
N GLU A 79 2.28 -9.94 -5.95
CA GLU A 79 1.71 -10.73 -4.87
C GLU A 79 2.51 -12.02 -4.73
N LYS A 80 2.68 -12.43 -3.50
CA LYS A 80 3.40 -13.65 -3.22
C LYS A 80 2.56 -14.94 -3.17
#